data_3028e8a1de3242c0ff498d3077223413
#
_entry.id   3028e8a1de3242c0ff498d3077223413
#
_cell.length_a   1.000
_cell.length_b   1.000
_cell.length_c   1.000
_cell.angle_alpha   90.00
_cell.angle_beta   90.00
_cell.angle_gamma   90.00
#
_symmetry.space_group_name_H-M   'P 1'
#
loop_
_entity.id
_entity.type
_entity.pdbx_description
1 polymer ?
#
loop_
_entity_poly.entity_id
_entity_poly.type
_entity_poly.pdbx_seq_one_letter_code
_entity_poly.pdbx_strand_id
1 'polypeptide(L)'
;MELKKQYLLISISEPSVDIIQEMKINVIITGVTGMVGEGVLMESLLHPDVEKILVINRRPCGVNHPKLTEIIHPNFFDISSIAKQLTGFNACFFCLGVSSVGMKEAEYYSSTYTLTMQMAKILSGQNPEMTFCYVSGAGTDSTEKGRLNWARVKGKTENDLMKLPFKKVYAFRPGLMLPSKEAKNIHGYYIVFRIIYPGLRALFPGFVTTLKEVAIAMINSVIYGYEKPVLEVKDILILAKR
;
A
#
# COMPACT_ATOMS: atom_id res chain seq x y z
N MET A 1 -33.35 7.17 -71.46
CA MET A 1 -31.96 6.94 -71.04
C MET A 1 -31.85 7.48 -69.60
N GLU A 2 -32.21 6.64 -68.63
CA GLU A 2 -32.26 6.99 -67.23
C GLU A 2 -30.94 6.65 -66.52
N LEU A 3 -30.30 7.66 -65.96
CA LEU A 3 -29.11 7.51 -65.15
C LEU A 3 -29.52 7.12 -63.72
N LYS A 4 -29.32 5.84 -63.32
CA LYS A 4 -29.45 5.41 -61.92
C LYS A 4 -28.29 5.95 -61.12
N LYS A 5 -28.58 6.89 -60.19
CA LYS A 5 -27.67 7.32 -59.16
C LYS A 5 -27.57 6.23 -58.07
N GLN A 6 -26.40 5.61 -57.99
CA GLN A 6 -26.05 4.64 -56.97
C GLN A 6 -25.57 5.41 -55.72
N TYR A 7 -26.41 5.44 -54.67
CA TYR A 7 -26.01 5.98 -53.36
C TYR A 7 -25.19 4.92 -52.62
N LEU A 8 -23.90 5.23 -52.43
CA LEU A 8 -23.01 4.47 -51.56
C LEU A 8 -23.37 4.82 -50.11
N LEU A 9 -24.06 3.92 -49.41
CA LEU A 9 -24.26 4.02 -47.97
C LEU A 9 -22.93 3.72 -47.27
N ILE A 10 -22.24 4.78 -46.85
CA ILE A 10 -21.12 4.67 -45.93
C ILE A 10 -21.72 4.39 -44.57
N SER A 11 -21.63 3.13 -44.12
CA SER A 11 -21.90 2.74 -42.73
C SER A 11 -20.83 3.39 -41.83
N ILE A 12 -21.19 4.48 -41.19
CA ILE A 12 -20.39 5.03 -40.12
C ILE A 12 -20.64 4.13 -38.91
N SER A 13 -19.71 3.22 -38.62
CA SER A 13 -19.69 2.50 -37.36
C SER A 13 -19.48 3.53 -36.25
N GLU A 14 -20.44 3.63 -35.36
CA GLU A 14 -20.30 4.43 -34.15
C GLU A 14 -19.02 3.97 -33.40
N PRO A 15 -18.20 4.89 -32.89
CA PRO A 15 -17.07 4.51 -32.07
C PRO A 15 -17.64 3.76 -30.84
N SER A 16 -17.21 2.52 -30.67
CA SER A 16 -17.44 1.77 -29.45
C SER A 16 -16.98 2.65 -28.28
N VAL A 17 -17.94 3.09 -27.47
CA VAL A 17 -17.64 3.69 -26.18
C VAL A 17 -17.06 2.56 -25.37
N ASP A 18 -15.72 2.51 -25.29
CA ASP A 18 -15.04 1.68 -24.34
C ASP A 18 -15.53 2.11 -22.95
N ILE A 19 -16.43 1.31 -22.39
CA ILE A 19 -16.82 1.47 -21.00
C ILE A 19 -15.55 1.19 -20.21
N ILE A 20 -14.86 2.27 -19.83
CA ILE A 20 -13.75 2.19 -18.88
C ILE A 20 -14.38 1.61 -17.61
N GLN A 21 -14.25 0.31 -17.44
CA GLN A 21 -14.71 -0.37 -16.25
C GLN A 21 -13.90 0.20 -15.09
N GLU A 22 -14.53 1.06 -14.29
CA GLU A 22 -13.90 1.66 -13.11
C GLU A 22 -13.34 0.53 -12.24
N MET A 23 -12.02 0.52 -12.09
CA MET A 23 -11.34 -0.51 -11.30
C MET A 23 -11.66 -0.28 -9.83
N LYS A 24 -12.53 -1.11 -9.26
CA LYS A 24 -12.81 -1.10 -7.82
C LYS A 24 -11.73 -1.88 -7.06
N ILE A 25 -11.35 -1.35 -5.92
CA ILE A 25 -10.31 -1.91 -5.07
C ILE A 25 -10.93 -2.70 -3.93
N ASN A 26 -10.63 -3.99 -3.89
CA ASN A 26 -10.84 -4.86 -2.74
C ASN A 26 -9.48 -5.06 -2.07
N VAL A 27 -9.27 -4.47 -0.90
CA VAL A 27 -7.94 -4.38 -0.28
C VAL A 27 -7.86 -5.13 1.04
N ILE A 28 -6.74 -5.82 1.23
CA ILE A 28 -6.31 -6.32 2.55
C ILE A 28 -5.36 -5.30 3.16
N ILE A 29 -5.65 -4.82 4.37
CA ILE A 29 -4.78 -3.90 5.10
C ILE A 29 -4.29 -4.56 6.38
N THR A 30 -2.99 -4.48 6.63
CA THR A 30 -2.36 -4.99 7.86
C THR A 30 -1.77 -3.85 8.68
N GLY A 31 -1.63 -4.06 9.98
CA GLY A 31 -0.99 -3.07 10.86
C GLY A 31 -1.83 -1.85 11.17
N VAL A 32 -3.17 -1.92 11.05
CA VAL A 32 -4.08 -0.77 11.27
C VAL A 32 -4.16 -0.30 12.72
N THR A 33 -3.61 -1.06 13.67
CA THR A 33 -3.44 -0.62 15.06
C THR A 33 -2.16 0.21 15.28
N GLY A 34 -1.36 0.40 14.24
CA GLY A 34 -0.19 1.28 14.22
C GLY A 34 -0.47 2.55 13.41
N MET A 35 0.36 3.57 13.61
CA MET A 35 0.20 4.91 13.01
C MET A 35 0.00 4.88 11.48
N VAL A 36 0.83 4.15 10.75
CA VAL A 36 0.75 4.11 9.27
C VAL A 36 -0.50 3.38 8.81
N GLY A 37 -0.74 2.18 9.33
CA GLY A 37 -1.90 1.38 8.94
C GLY A 37 -3.23 2.03 9.33
N GLU A 38 -3.30 2.76 10.46
CA GLU A 38 -4.47 3.56 10.83
C GLU A 38 -4.74 4.64 9.78
N GLY A 39 -3.73 5.41 9.38
CA GLY A 39 -3.89 6.44 8.37
C GLY A 39 -4.29 5.87 7.00
N VAL A 40 -3.70 4.75 6.60
CA VAL A 40 -4.05 4.06 5.35
C VAL A 40 -5.49 3.53 5.40
N LEU A 41 -5.93 2.96 6.53
CA LEU A 41 -7.31 2.51 6.71
C LEU A 41 -8.29 3.68 6.57
N MET A 42 -8.05 4.79 7.27
CA MET A 42 -8.97 5.93 7.25
C MET A 42 -9.14 6.52 5.85
N GLU A 43 -8.05 6.73 5.11
CA GLU A 43 -8.13 7.23 3.73
C GLU A 43 -8.80 6.20 2.79
N SER A 44 -8.54 4.89 2.99
CA SER A 44 -9.18 3.83 2.20
C SER A 44 -10.69 3.77 2.42
N LEU A 45 -11.17 3.99 3.64
CA LEU A 45 -12.61 4.04 3.96
C LEU A 45 -13.32 5.19 3.23
N LEU A 46 -12.64 6.32 3.08
CA LEU A 46 -13.17 7.53 2.45
C LEU A 46 -13.07 7.49 0.91
N HIS A 47 -12.19 6.65 0.36
CA HIS A 47 -11.93 6.67 -1.09
C HIS A 47 -13.08 6.02 -1.89
N PRO A 48 -13.58 6.67 -2.96
CA PRO A 48 -14.71 6.17 -3.74
C PRO A 48 -14.40 4.86 -4.49
N ASP A 49 -13.15 4.67 -4.92
CA ASP A 49 -12.74 3.48 -5.68
C ASP A 49 -12.39 2.29 -4.79
N VAL A 50 -12.33 2.47 -3.47
CA VAL A 50 -12.19 1.37 -2.53
C VAL A 50 -13.58 0.86 -2.16
N GLU A 51 -13.87 -0.37 -2.56
CA GLU A 51 -15.18 -1.00 -2.36
C GLU A 51 -15.22 -1.86 -1.09
N LYS A 52 -14.17 -2.67 -0.88
CA LYS A 52 -14.10 -3.61 0.24
C LYS A 52 -12.74 -3.57 0.91
N ILE A 53 -12.74 -3.55 2.23
CA ILE A 53 -11.55 -3.56 3.07
C ILE A 53 -11.62 -4.74 4.02
N LEU A 54 -10.58 -5.57 4.00
CA LEU A 54 -10.34 -6.60 5.00
C LEU A 54 -9.14 -6.21 5.84
N VAL A 55 -9.30 -6.10 7.14
CA VAL A 55 -8.17 -5.91 8.05
C VAL A 55 -7.88 -7.19 8.80
N ILE A 56 -6.59 -7.49 8.99
CA ILE A 56 -6.13 -8.60 9.79
C ILE A 56 -5.36 -8.03 10.97
N ASN A 57 -5.84 -8.29 12.18
CA ASN A 57 -5.31 -7.70 13.39
C ASN A 57 -5.14 -8.75 14.50
N ARG A 58 -4.27 -8.45 15.47
CA ARG A 58 -4.15 -9.24 16.72
C ARG A 58 -5.18 -8.81 17.78
N ARG A 59 -5.69 -7.59 17.65
CA ARG A 59 -6.69 -6.98 18.55
C ARG A 59 -7.63 -6.12 17.70
N PRO A 60 -8.89 -5.95 18.11
CA PRO A 60 -9.85 -5.12 17.39
C PRO A 60 -9.32 -3.69 17.15
N CYS A 61 -9.54 -3.18 15.94
CA CYS A 61 -9.18 -1.80 15.60
C CYS A 61 -10.18 -0.76 16.10
N GLY A 62 -11.38 -1.21 16.54
CA GLY A 62 -12.42 -0.32 17.06
C GLY A 62 -13.08 0.60 16.01
N VAL A 63 -12.94 0.26 14.72
CA VAL A 63 -13.58 0.98 13.62
C VAL A 63 -14.75 0.16 13.11
N ASN A 64 -15.92 0.80 12.95
CA ASN A 64 -17.09 0.19 12.33
C ASN A 64 -17.46 0.96 11.06
N HIS A 65 -17.48 0.27 9.92
CA HIS A 65 -17.79 0.88 8.62
C HIS A 65 -18.35 -0.16 7.65
N PRO A 66 -19.33 0.16 6.77
CA PRO A 66 -19.91 -0.80 5.82
C PRO A 66 -18.91 -1.50 4.89
N LYS A 67 -17.84 -0.80 4.50
CA LYS A 67 -16.77 -1.37 3.65
C LYS A 67 -15.81 -2.29 4.42
N LEU A 68 -15.81 -2.28 5.76
CA LEU A 68 -14.79 -2.91 6.59
C LEU A 68 -15.23 -4.25 7.14
N THR A 69 -14.41 -5.25 6.90
CA THR A 69 -14.46 -6.55 7.60
C THR A 69 -13.16 -6.73 8.37
N GLU A 70 -13.22 -7.26 9.58
CA GLU A 70 -12.06 -7.49 10.43
C GLU A 70 -11.91 -8.96 10.78
N ILE A 71 -10.69 -9.49 10.64
CA ILE A 71 -10.29 -10.81 11.13
C ILE A 71 -9.31 -10.61 12.28
N ILE A 72 -9.66 -11.15 13.45
CA ILE A 72 -8.74 -11.22 14.58
C ILE A 72 -7.94 -12.51 14.49
N HIS A 73 -6.64 -12.37 14.27
CA HIS A 73 -5.72 -13.49 14.14
C HIS A 73 -4.45 -13.25 14.96
N PRO A 74 -4.17 -14.08 15.98
CA PRO A 74 -3.09 -13.80 16.92
C PRO A 74 -1.69 -14.05 16.36
N ASN A 75 -1.55 -14.99 15.40
CA ASN A 75 -0.27 -15.44 14.87
C ASN A 75 -0.07 -15.07 13.40
N PHE A 76 0.60 -13.96 13.14
CA PHE A 76 0.92 -13.53 11.78
C PHE A 76 2.04 -14.35 11.10
N PHE A 77 2.74 -15.21 11.83
CA PHE A 77 3.70 -16.15 11.25
C PHE A 77 3.02 -17.35 10.58
N ASP A 78 1.76 -17.61 10.90
CA ASP A 78 0.96 -18.62 10.24
C ASP A 78 -0.47 -18.14 10.06
N ILE A 79 -0.82 -17.75 8.85
CA ILE A 79 -2.17 -17.32 8.45
C ILE A 79 -2.91 -18.38 7.64
N SER A 80 -2.42 -19.63 7.63
CA SER A 80 -3.00 -20.71 6.84
C SER A 80 -4.46 -21.00 7.19
N SER A 81 -4.82 -20.89 8.47
CA SER A 81 -6.19 -21.10 8.96
C SER A 81 -7.22 -20.11 8.44
N ILE A 82 -6.78 -18.91 8.07
CA ILE A 82 -7.63 -17.86 7.50
C ILE A 82 -7.45 -17.69 5.99
N ALA A 83 -6.56 -18.45 5.36
CA ALA A 83 -6.15 -18.30 3.98
C ALA A 83 -7.34 -18.25 3.00
N LYS A 84 -8.35 -19.11 3.17
CA LYS A 84 -9.57 -19.13 2.33
C LYS A 84 -10.36 -17.82 2.38
N GLN A 85 -10.25 -17.05 3.46
CA GLN A 85 -10.94 -15.76 3.62
C GLN A 85 -10.18 -14.61 2.93
N LEU A 86 -8.96 -14.86 2.45
CA LEU A 86 -8.07 -13.86 1.83
C LEU A 86 -8.13 -13.87 0.31
N THR A 87 -9.09 -14.57 -0.28
CA THR A 87 -9.30 -14.66 -1.73
C THR A 87 -10.21 -13.54 -2.25
N GLY A 88 -10.02 -13.13 -3.52
CA GLY A 88 -10.86 -12.12 -4.17
C GLY A 88 -10.46 -10.67 -3.85
N PHE A 89 -9.24 -10.45 -3.40
CA PHE A 89 -8.66 -9.13 -3.17
C PHE A 89 -7.64 -8.81 -4.26
N ASN A 90 -7.71 -7.60 -4.83
CA ASN A 90 -6.80 -7.13 -5.87
C ASN A 90 -5.73 -6.17 -5.34
N ALA A 91 -5.72 -5.88 -4.05
CA ALA A 91 -4.71 -5.06 -3.39
C ALA A 91 -4.37 -5.60 -1.99
N CYS A 92 -3.10 -5.40 -1.58
CA CYS A 92 -2.68 -5.55 -0.20
C CYS A 92 -1.84 -4.33 0.20
N PHE A 93 -2.26 -3.63 1.26
CA PHE A 93 -1.50 -2.56 1.89
C PHE A 93 -0.85 -3.10 3.16
N PHE A 94 0.41 -3.53 3.01
CA PHE A 94 1.15 -4.16 4.09
C PHE A 94 1.86 -3.10 4.93
N CYS A 95 1.21 -2.68 6.02
CA CYS A 95 1.68 -1.64 6.94
C CYS A 95 2.23 -2.20 8.26
N LEU A 96 2.34 -3.54 8.38
CA LEU A 96 2.98 -4.14 9.55
C LEU A 96 4.47 -3.77 9.57
N GLY A 97 4.92 -3.35 10.73
CA GLY A 97 6.32 -3.02 10.94
C GLY A 97 6.59 -2.76 12.41
N VAL A 98 7.81 -3.02 12.83
CA VAL A 98 8.31 -2.74 14.18
C VAL A 98 9.52 -1.81 14.09
N SER A 99 9.76 -1.05 15.17
CA SER A 99 11.01 -0.28 15.29
C SER A 99 12.15 -1.25 15.54
N SER A 100 13.29 -1.02 14.88
CA SER A 100 14.52 -1.79 15.14
C SER A 100 15.25 -1.33 16.41
N VAL A 101 14.84 -0.22 17.02
CA VAL A 101 15.50 0.35 18.19
C VAL A 101 15.34 -0.61 19.37
N GLY A 102 16.48 -1.03 19.92
CA GLY A 102 16.53 -1.96 21.06
C GLY A 102 16.29 -3.43 20.72
N MET A 103 16.05 -3.78 19.45
CA MET A 103 15.86 -5.17 19.02
C MET A 103 17.17 -5.84 18.61
N LYS A 104 17.31 -7.12 18.89
CA LYS A 104 18.37 -7.97 18.34
C LYS A 104 18.15 -8.18 16.84
N GLU A 105 19.21 -8.34 16.08
CA GLU A 105 19.16 -8.52 14.62
C GLU A 105 18.22 -9.66 14.19
N ALA A 106 18.36 -10.83 14.82
CA ALA A 106 17.54 -12.00 14.51
C ALA A 106 16.04 -11.78 14.79
N GLU A 107 15.72 -11.05 15.86
CA GLU A 107 14.34 -10.71 16.22
C GLU A 107 13.74 -9.73 15.21
N TYR A 108 14.50 -8.69 14.84
CA TYR A 108 14.07 -7.75 13.83
C TYR A 108 13.89 -8.41 12.46
N TYR A 109 14.81 -9.30 12.08
CA TYR A 109 14.73 -10.10 10.86
C TYR A 109 13.46 -10.96 10.84
N SER A 110 13.19 -11.68 11.93
CA SER A 110 11.99 -12.51 12.05
C SER A 110 10.71 -11.67 11.91
N SER A 111 10.61 -10.57 12.65
CA SER A 111 9.41 -9.71 12.69
C SER A 111 9.21 -8.88 11.42
N THR A 112 10.25 -8.64 10.63
CA THR A 112 10.18 -7.81 9.41
C THR A 112 10.20 -8.69 8.16
N TYR A 113 11.23 -9.50 7.97
CA TYR A 113 11.39 -10.31 6.76
C TYR A 113 10.54 -11.58 6.80
N THR A 114 10.75 -12.45 7.81
CA THR A 114 10.12 -13.76 7.84
C THR A 114 8.60 -13.66 7.85
N LEU A 115 8.05 -12.84 8.74
CA LEU A 115 6.61 -12.60 8.85
C LEU A 115 6.02 -12.07 7.53
N THR A 116 6.64 -11.05 6.93
CA THR A 116 6.18 -10.46 5.67
C THR A 116 6.18 -11.48 4.54
N MET A 117 7.26 -12.25 4.40
CA MET A 117 7.39 -13.24 3.33
C MET A 117 6.43 -14.42 3.48
N GLN A 118 6.14 -14.88 4.68
CA GLN A 118 5.15 -15.93 4.92
C GLN A 118 3.76 -15.48 4.48
N MET A 119 3.34 -14.29 4.89
CA MET A 119 2.05 -13.74 4.49
C MET A 119 1.98 -13.46 2.98
N ALA A 120 3.01 -12.86 2.42
CA ALA A 120 3.07 -12.53 0.99
C ALA A 120 3.01 -13.77 0.10
N LYS A 121 3.66 -14.89 0.46
CA LYS A 121 3.59 -16.16 -0.27
C LYS A 121 2.17 -16.73 -0.32
N ILE A 122 1.44 -16.69 0.79
CA ILE A 122 0.04 -17.14 0.82
C ILE A 122 -0.83 -16.24 -0.06
N LEU A 123 -0.68 -14.92 0.07
CA LEU A 123 -1.48 -13.97 -0.69
C LEU A 123 -1.21 -14.05 -2.20
N SER A 124 0.06 -14.17 -2.62
CA SER A 124 0.41 -14.27 -4.04
C SER A 124 -0.10 -15.55 -4.70
N GLY A 125 -0.12 -16.65 -3.95
CA GLY A 125 -0.66 -17.93 -4.45
C GLY A 125 -2.18 -17.91 -4.62
N GLN A 126 -2.90 -17.08 -3.87
CA GLN A 126 -4.36 -17.01 -3.92
C GLN A 126 -4.90 -15.87 -4.77
N ASN A 127 -4.13 -14.81 -4.96
CA ASN A 127 -4.54 -13.58 -5.64
C ASN A 127 -3.46 -13.15 -6.64
N PRO A 128 -3.27 -13.82 -7.77
CA PRO A 128 -2.21 -13.50 -8.74
C PRO A 128 -2.35 -12.11 -9.36
N GLU A 129 -3.60 -11.59 -9.43
CA GLU A 129 -3.87 -10.23 -9.92
C GLU A 129 -3.69 -9.12 -8.87
N MET A 130 -3.20 -9.49 -7.67
CA MET A 130 -3.03 -8.53 -6.57
C MET A 130 -1.84 -7.60 -6.80
N THR A 131 -2.04 -6.31 -6.51
CA THR A 131 -0.95 -5.35 -6.29
C THR A 131 -0.58 -5.34 -4.81
N PHE A 132 0.67 -5.66 -4.50
CA PHE A 132 1.18 -5.68 -3.13
C PHE A 132 2.00 -4.43 -2.82
N CYS A 133 1.52 -3.60 -1.89
CA CYS A 133 2.19 -2.39 -1.43
C CYS A 133 2.83 -2.63 -0.06
N TYR A 134 4.15 -2.63 0.00
CA TYR A 134 4.92 -2.81 1.23
C TYR A 134 5.42 -1.47 1.78
N VAL A 135 5.12 -1.17 3.05
CA VAL A 135 5.66 0.02 3.71
C VAL A 135 7.04 -0.27 4.26
N SER A 136 8.03 0.21 3.53
CA SER A 136 9.44 0.15 3.90
C SER A 136 9.87 1.41 4.66
N GLY A 137 10.88 2.14 4.17
CA GLY A 137 11.33 3.39 4.76
C GLY A 137 12.46 4.04 3.99
N ALA A 138 12.56 5.35 4.06
CA ALA A 138 13.69 6.08 3.47
C ALA A 138 15.02 5.60 4.07
N GLY A 139 16.02 5.40 3.23
CA GLY A 139 17.31 4.84 3.63
C GLY A 139 17.37 3.31 3.67
N THR A 140 16.33 2.62 3.19
CA THR A 140 16.39 1.16 2.95
C THR A 140 17.48 0.81 1.95
N ASP A 141 18.27 -0.23 2.26
CA ASP A 141 19.43 -0.63 1.47
C ASP A 141 19.11 -1.84 0.57
N SER A 142 18.79 -1.56 -0.69
CA SER A 142 18.52 -2.60 -1.71
C SER A 142 19.77 -3.44 -2.05
N THR A 143 20.99 -3.02 -1.68
CA THR A 143 22.20 -3.83 -1.92
C THR A 143 22.36 -4.94 -0.89
N GLU A 144 21.65 -4.86 0.24
CA GLU A 144 21.71 -5.79 1.39
C GLU A 144 23.10 -5.84 2.06
N LYS A 145 24.00 -4.90 1.75
CA LYS A 145 25.42 -4.90 2.19
C LYS A 145 25.80 -3.72 3.10
N GLY A 146 24.90 -2.77 3.29
CA GLY A 146 25.13 -1.58 4.09
C GLY A 146 25.34 -1.89 5.58
N ARG A 147 25.78 -0.89 6.35
CA ARG A 147 26.12 -1.04 7.77
C ARG A 147 24.90 -1.17 8.67
N LEU A 148 23.77 -0.56 8.29
CA LEU A 148 22.57 -0.51 9.12
C LEU A 148 21.75 -1.78 8.94
N ASN A 149 21.60 -2.57 10.00
CA ASN A 149 20.88 -3.83 9.97
C ASN A 149 19.43 -3.68 9.48
N TRP A 150 18.69 -2.71 10.04
CA TRP A 150 17.30 -2.50 9.65
C TRP A 150 17.15 -2.20 8.15
N ALA A 151 18.09 -1.45 7.58
CA ALA A 151 18.07 -1.08 6.17
C ALA A 151 18.32 -2.30 5.27
N ARG A 152 19.27 -3.18 5.65
CA ARG A 152 19.54 -4.44 4.92
C ARG A 152 18.32 -5.37 4.97
N VAL A 153 17.73 -5.56 6.15
CA VAL A 153 16.57 -6.45 6.32
C VAL A 153 15.38 -5.96 5.49
N LYS A 154 15.10 -4.65 5.50
CA LYS A 154 14.04 -4.08 4.66
C LYS A 154 14.37 -4.20 3.18
N GLY A 155 15.61 -3.94 2.76
CA GLY A 155 16.05 -4.11 1.36
C GLY A 155 15.88 -5.54 0.88
N LYS A 156 16.29 -6.52 1.70
CA LYS A 156 16.06 -7.93 1.41
C LYS A 156 14.57 -8.26 1.29
N THR A 157 13.74 -7.69 2.15
CA THR A 157 12.28 -7.89 2.10
C THR A 157 11.71 -7.35 0.79
N GLU A 158 12.09 -6.14 0.39
CA GLU A 158 11.69 -5.55 -0.89
C GLU A 158 12.11 -6.42 -2.08
N ASN A 159 13.40 -6.81 -2.12
CA ASN A 159 13.97 -7.60 -3.21
C ASN A 159 13.28 -8.97 -3.36
N ASP A 160 12.96 -9.63 -2.27
CA ASP A 160 12.34 -10.96 -2.32
C ASP A 160 10.82 -10.87 -2.55
N LEU A 161 10.13 -9.82 -2.10
CA LEU A 161 8.74 -9.55 -2.46
C LEU A 161 8.57 -9.38 -3.97
N MET A 162 9.48 -8.67 -4.63
CA MET A 162 9.45 -8.42 -6.09
C MET A 162 9.62 -9.69 -6.93
N LYS A 163 10.06 -10.82 -6.33
CA LYS A 163 10.17 -12.13 -6.99
C LYS A 163 8.90 -12.97 -6.88
N LEU A 164 7.95 -12.57 -6.03
CA LEU A 164 6.70 -13.31 -5.86
C LEU A 164 5.75 -13.05 -7.03
N PRO A 165 4.87 -14.02 -7.36
CA PRO A 165 3.97 -13.94 -8.50
C PRO A 165 2.74 -13.05 -8.23
N PHE A 166 2.96 -11.82 -7.81
CA PHE A 166 1.96 -10.77 -7.77
C PHE A 166 1.86 -10.07 -9.12
N LYS A 167 0.73 -9.48 -9.44
CA LYS A 167 0.59 -8.58 -10.60
C LYS A 167 1.60 -7.44 -10.56
N LYS A 168 1.73 -6.79 -9.40
CA LYS A 168 2.71 -5.73 -9.12
C LYS A 168 3.11 -5.76 -7.65
N VAL A 169 4.35 -5.38 -7.39
CA VAL A 169 4.84 -5.11 -6.03
C VAL A 169 5.41 -3.70 -5.99
N TYR A 170 5.00 -2.93 -5.00
CA TYR A 170 5.51 -1.59 -4.75
C TYR A 170 6.07 -1.49 -3.35
N ALA A 171 7.34 -1.09 -3.23
CA ALA A 171 7.99 -0.78 -1.95
C ALA A 171 7.93 0.73 -1.72
N PHE A 172 7.13 1.14 -0.78
CA PHE A 172 7.00 2.54 -0.37
C PHE A 172 8.07 2.88 0.66
N ARG A 173 8.92 3.84 0.35
CA ARG A 173 9.96 4.37 1.24
C ARG A 173 9.62 5.78 1.72
N PRO A 174 8.58 5.93 2.56
CA PRO A 174 8.27 7.23 3.13
C PRO A 174 9.41 7.68 4.03
N GLY A 175 9.69 8.97 4.02
CA GLY A 175 10.58 9.59 4.98
C GLY A 175 9.88 9.84 6.31
N LEU A 176 10.06 11.03 6.86
CA LEU A 176 9.36 11.46 8.05
C LEU A 176 7.87 11.70 7.72
N MET A 177 6.98 11.00 8.40
CA MET A 177 5.54 11.06 8.14
C MET A 177 4.81 11.89 9.19
N LEU A 178 4.01 12.87 8.74
CA LEU A 178 3.10 13.59 9.62
C LEU A 178 1.77 12.81 9.73
N PRO A 179 1.35 12.41 10.94
CA PRO A 179 0.05 11.78 11.14
C PRO A 179 -1.11 12.75 10.90
N SER A 180 -2.28 12.22 10.55
CA SER A 180 -3.51 13.00 10.47
C SER A 180 -3.89 13.56 11.83
N LYS A 181 -4.77 14.59 11.85
CA LYS A 181 -5.23 15.20 13.12
C LYS A 181 -6.06 14.24 13.95
N GLU A 182 -6.76 13.34 13.29
CA GLU A 182 -7.70 12.37 13.83
C GLU A 182 -7.04 11.05 14.27
N ALA A 183 -5.75 10.86 13.97
CA ALA A 183 -5.03 9.63 14.30
C ALA A 183 -4.94 9.45 15.83
N LYS A 184 -5.36 8.27 16.31
CA LYS A 184 -5.36 7.91 17.73
C LYS A 184 -4.05 7.27 18.17
N ASN A 185 -3.40 6.54 17.24
CA ASN A 185 -2.17 5.78 17.52
C ASN A 185 -0.90 6.61 17.25
N ILE A 186 -0.81 7.81 17.87
CA ILE A 186 0.33 8.71 17.74
C ILE A 186 1.07 8.85 19.07
N HIS A 187 2.39 8.95 19.00
CA HIS A 187 3.22 9.25 20.16
C HIS A 187 3.24 10.76 20.45
N GLY A 188 3.32 11.13 21.74
CA GLY A 188 3.21 12.54 22.17
C GLY A 188 4.19 13.51 21.51
N TYR A 189 5.37 13.06 21.07
CA TYR A 189 6.35 13.91 20.37
C TYR A 189 5.86 14.41 19.00
N TYR A 190 4.83 13.80 18.41
CA TYR A 190 4.25 14.26 17.14
C TYR A 190 3.54 15.62 17.25
N ILE A 191 3.16 16.05 18.46
CA ILE A 191 2.58 17.38 18.66
C ILE A 191 3.63 18.45 18.32
N VAL A 192 4.87 18.28 18.81
CA VAL A 192 5.99 19.17 18.50
C VAL A 192 6.33 19.10 17.01
N PHE A 193 6.32 17.88 16.46
CA PHE A 193 6.59 17.67 15.05
C PHE A 193 5.61 18.39 14.12
N ARG A 194 4.32 18.48 14.52
CA ARG A 194 3.31 19.22 13.75
C ARG A 194 3.63 20.71 13.63
N ILE A 195 4.25 21.32 14.66
CA ILE A 195 4.61 22.74 14.64
C ILE A 195 5.76 23.01 13.67
N ILE A 196 6.76 22.13 13.65
CA ILE A 196 7.95 22.31 12.79
C ILE A 196 7.76 21.79 11.35
N TYR A 197 6.71 20.99 11.12
CA TYR A 197 6.45 20.35 9.83
C TYR A 197 6.42 21.30 8.64
N PRO A 198 5.74 22.46 8.66
CA PRO A 198 5.71 23.39 7.52
C PRO A 198 7.12 23.85 7.11
N GLY A 199 7.98 24.15 8.08
CA GLY A 199 9.38 24.50 7.83
C GLY A 199 10.19 23.34 7.26
N LEU A 200 10.04 22.14 7.83
CA LEU A 200 10.68 20.93 7.31
C LEU A 200 10.23 20.61 5.88
N ARG A 201 8.94 20.77 5.60
CA ARG A 201 8.39 20.55 4.25
C ARG A 201 8.94 21.53 3.23
N ALA A 202 9.13 22.80 3.61
CA ALA A 202 9.69 23.84 2.76
C ALA A 202 11.19 23.62 2.49
N LEU A 203 11.95 23.25 3.52
CA LEU A 203 13.42 23.06 3.42
C LEU A 203 13.80 21.68 2.85
N PHE A 204 13.05 20.64 3.17
CA PHE A 204 13.34 19.25 2.80
C PHE A 204 12.13 18.55 2.17
N PRO A 205 11.58 19.04 1.04
CA PRO A 205 10.35 18.51 0.45
C PRO A 205 10.49 17.05 -0.01
N GLY A 206 11.72 16.60 -0.29
CA GLY A 206 12.01 15.22 -0.68
C GLY A 206 12.20 14.24 0.49
N PHE A 207 11.97 14.69 1.75
CA PHE A 207 12.18 13.85 2.93
C PHE A 207 10.94 13.70 3.81
N VAL A 208 9.92 14.51 3.57
CA VAL A 208 8.73 14.61 4.45
C VAL A 208 7.46 14.30 3.68
N THR A 209 6.62 13.44 4.25
CA THR A 209 5.29 13.10 3.73
C THR A 209 4.23 13.26 4.81
N THR A 210 2.96 13.19 4.44
CA THR A 210 1.85 12.97 5.34
C THR A 210 1.35 11.53 5.21
N LEU A 211 0.70 10.99 6.23
CA LEU A 211 0.05 9.68 6.14
C LEU A 211 -1.00 9.66 5.03
N LYS A 212 -1.72 10.77 4.83
CA LYS A 212 -2.68 10.92 3.73
C LYS A 212 -2.00 10.75 2.36
N GLU A 213 -0.87 11.42 2.13
CA GLU A 213 -0.14 11.29 0.86
C GLU A 213 0.34 9.86 0.62
N VAL A 214 0.83 9.18 1.65
CA VAL A 214 1.22 7.77 1.53
C VAL A 214 0.02 6.88 1.19
N ALA A 215 -1.10 7.05 1.89
CA ALA A 215 -2.30 6.26 1.66
C ALA A 215 -2.89 6.47 0.26
N ILE A 216 -3.03 7.73 -0.17
CA ILE A 216 -3.52 8.05 -1.53
C ILE A 216 -2.55 7.52 -2.59
N ALA A 217 -1.24 7.63 -2.38
CA ALA A 217 -0.25 7.06 -3.29
C ALA A 217 -0.35 5.53 -3.38
N MET A 218 -0.63 4.83 -2.27
CA MET A 218 -0.87 3.39 -2.29
C MET A 218 -2.13 3.04 -3.10
N ILE A 219 -3.24 3.75 -2.90
CA ILE A 219 -4.48 3.57 -3.66
C ILE A 219 -4.22 3.84 -5.15
N ASN A 220 -3.59 4.97 -5.49
CA ASN A 220 -3.30 5.36 -6.86
C ASN A 220 -2.32 4.43 -7.57
N SER A 221 -1.42 3.77 -6.81
CA SER A 221 -0.54 2.74 -7.38
C SER A 221 -1.30 1.51 -7.87
N VAL A 222 -2.43 1.20 -7.24
CA VAL A 222 -3.33 0.10 -7.67
C VAL A 222 -4.12 0.51 -8.91
N ILE A 223 -4.68 1.74 -8.92
CA ILE A 223 -5.55 2.23 -9.99
C ILE A 223 -4.75 2.52 -11.27
N TYR A 224 -3.69 3.31 -11.15
CA TYR A 224 -2.96 3.86 -12.30
C TYR A 224 -1.62 3.14 -12.56
N GLY A 225 -1.15 2.34 -11.61
CA GLY A 225 0.20 1.82 -11.64
C GLY A 225 1.27 2.90 -11.50
N TYR A 226 2.52 2.47 -11.43
CA TYR A 226 3.70 3.33 -11.46
C TYR A 226 4.85 2.62 -12.16
N GLU A 227 5.75 3.38 -12.80
CA GLU A 227 6.86 2.79 -13.59
C GLU A 227 7.94 2.12 -12.72
N LYS A 228 8.17 2.67 -11.50
CA LYS A 228 9.19 2.18 -10.58
C LYS A 228 8.58 1.28 -9.51
N PRO A 229 9.19 0.14 -9.20
CA PRO A 229 8.73 -0.73 -8.11
C PRO A 229 9.10 -0.19 -6.72
N VAL A 230 10.16 0.61 -6.60
CA VAL A 230 10.57 1.29 -5.36
C VAL A 230 10.20 2.76 -5.44
N LEU A 231 9.36 3.20 -4.54
CA LEU A 231 8.83 4.57 -4.49
C LEU A 231 9.50 5.34 -3.34
N GLU A 232 10.39 6.24 -3.68
CA GLU A 232 10.96 7.21 -2.75
C GLU A 232 9.95 8.34 -2.48
N VAL A 233 10.24 9.20 -1.51
CA VAL A 233 9.34 10.31 -1.13
C VAL A 233 8.84 11.11 -2.33
N LYS A 234 9.69 11.40 -3.32
CA LYS A 234 9.28 12.14 -4.53
C LYS A 234 8.23 11.39 -5.34
N ASP A 235 8.42 10.08 -5.52
CA ASP A 235 7.50 9.22 -6.27
C ASP A 235 6.14 9.14 -5.55
N ILE A 236 6.16 8.99 -4.22
CA ILE A 236 4.96 9.00 -3.37
C ILE A 236 4.19 10.31 -3.54
N LEU A 237 4.87 11.46 -3.49
CA LEU A 237 4.25 12.78 -3.65
C LEU A 237 3.67 13.02 -5.05
N ILE A 238 4.31 12.48 -6.10
CA ILE A 238 3.78 12.53 -7.47
C ILE A 238 2.52 11.68 -7.56
N LEU A 239 2.57 10.46 -7.06
CA LEU A 239 1.48 9.51 -7.15
C LEU A 239 0.27 9.92 -6.31
N ALA A 240 0.49 10.57 -5.17
CA ALA A 240 -0.58 11.12 -4.32
C ALA A 240 -1.38 12.28 -4.94
N LYS A 241 -0.92 12.84 -6.06
CA LYS A 241 -1.58 13.97 -6.75
C LYS A 241 -2.38 13.55 -7.98
N ARG A 242 -2.36 12.28 -8.35
CA ARG A 242 -3.16 11.72 -9.45
C ARG A 242 -4.60 11.50 -9.03
#